data_a2399a443b5e97a5a0df2af19cd7419a
#
_entry.id   a2399a443b5e97a5a0df2af19cd7419a
#
_cell.length_a   1.000
_cell.length_b   1.000
_cell.length_c   1.000
_cell.angle_alpha   90.00
_cell.angle_beta   90.00
_cell.angle_gamma   90.00
#
_symmetry.space_group_name_H-M   'P 1'
#
loop_
_entity.id
_entity.type
_entity.pdbx_description
1 polymer ?
#
loop_
_entity_poly.entity_id
_entity_poly.type
_entity_poly.pdbx_seq_one_letter_code
_entity_poly.pdbx_strand_id
1 'polypeptide(L)'
;MTRVACIGDSITWGFTLLNPLKQGYPALLQEKLGPEYKVRNFGHNDASARYDADTPYVNHREYRKSLEWNPDIVLLMLGTNDTKRRNWDPEIFRRDYCRLVESYQALPSRPRVILIAPIRVFLVAGLPLLGLYPETMEEGVRPAIRGIASEKGLELVDLQDLFTDSSYMFDGVHPQRAGAHMLAEAIYSGIEW
;
A
#
# COMPACT_ATOMS: atom_id res chain seq x y z
N MET A 1 -13.36 3.85 -19.71
CA MET A 1 -12.84 2.84 -18.75
C MET A 1 -11.75 3.50 -17.92
N THR A 2 -12.03 3.70 -16.65
CA THR A 2 -11.13 4.36 -15.69
C THR A 2 -10.02 3.39 -15.24
N ARG A 3 -8.77 3.79 -15.34
CA ARG A 3 -7.60 2.96 -15.00
C ARG A 3 -7.19 3.19 -13.55
N VAL A 4 -7.22 2.15 -12.72
CA VAL A 4 -6.86 2.20 -11.28
C VAL A 4 -5.57 1.41 -11.05
N ALA A 5 -4.51 2.09 -10.65
CA ALA A 5 -3.23 1.47 -10.29
C ALA A 5 -3.13 1.23 -8.79
N CYS A 6 -3.01 -0.03 -8.37
CA CYS A 6 -2.71 -0.38 -6.98
C CYS A 6 -1.19 -0.49 -6.81
N ILE A 7 -0.61 0.50 -6.16
CA ILE A 7 0.82 0.62 -5.88
C ILE A 7 1.08 0.17 -4.45
N GLY A 8 2.07 -0.69 -4.24
CA GLY A 8 2.36 -1.15 -2.88
C GLY A 8 3.44 -2.23 -2.81
N ASP A 9 3.48 -2.87 -1.67
CA ASP A 9 4.42 -3.92 -1.30
C ASP A 9 3.83 -5.34 -1.50
N SER A 10 4.27 -6.29 -0.69
CA SER A 10 3.81 -7.67 -0.66
C SER A 10 2.32 -7.83 -0.35
N ILE A 11 1.73 -6.90 0.42
CA ILE A 11 0.29 -6.91 0.71
C ILE A 11 -0.49 -6.61 -0.57
N THR A 12 -0.06 -5.63 -1.35
CA THR A 12 -0.64 -5.32 -2.66
C THR A 12 -0.38 -6.42 -3.67
N TRP A 13 0.84 -6.98 -3.69
CA TRP A 13 1.17 -8.12 -4.55
C TRP A 13 0.29 -9.33 -4.26
N GLY A 14 -0.07 -9.55 -2.99
CA GLY A 14 -0.87 -10.70 -2.53
C GLY A 14 0.00 -11.88 -2.09
N PHE A 15 1.12 -11.60 -1.43
CA PHE A 15 1.98 -12.61 -0.81
C PHE A 15 1.15 -13.48 0.16
N THR A 16 1.39 -14.77 0.23
CA THR A 16 0.61 -15.79 0.96
C THR A 16 -0.67 -16.29 0.29
N LEU A 17 -1.18 -15.62 -0.74
CA LEU A 17 -2.36 -16.08 -1.45
C LEU A 17 -1.98 -17.13 -2.52
N LEU A 18 -2.77 -18.19 -2.64
CA LEU A 18 -2.54 -19.26 -3.63
C LEU A 18 -2.61 -18.74 -5.07
N ASN A 19 -3.46 -17.76 -5.31
CA ASN A 19 -3.59 -17.10 -6.61
C ASN A 19 -3.78 -15.59 -6.41
N PRO A 20 -2.68 -14.83 -6.26
CA PRO A 20 -2.73 -13.38 -6.07
C PRO A 20 -3.53 -12.62 -7.12
N LEU A 21 -3.50 -13.10 -8.38
CA LEU A 21 -4.21 -12.48 -9.51
C LEU A 21 -5.74 -12.59 -9.42
N LYS A 22 -6.26 -13.47 -8.55
CA LYS A 22 -7.70 -13.65 -8.32
C LYS A 22 -8.12 -13.37 -6.89
N GLN A 23 -7.22 -13.50 -5.94
CA GLN A 23 -7.52 -13.45 -4.50
C GLN A 23 -6.94 -12.21 -3.81
N GLY A 24 -6.00 -11.51 -4.44
CA GLY A 24 -5.44 -10.26 -3.93
C GLY A 24 -6.46 -9.14 -3.96
N TYR A 25 -6.35 -8.19 -3.04
CA TYR A 25 -7.29 -7.07 -2.96
C TYR A 25 -7.46 -6.30 -4.28
N PRO A 26 -6.44 -6.13 -5.15
CA PRO A 26 -6.64 -5.45 -6.43
C PRO A 26 -7.60 -6.20 -7.37
N ALA A 27 -7.55 -7.54 -7.38
CA ALA A 27 -8.47 -8.34 -8.18
C ALA A 27 -9.91 -8.28 -7.62
N LEU A 28 -10.05 -8.36 -6.30
CA LEU A 28 -11.34 -8.24 -5.63
C LEU A 28 -11.94 -6.83 -5.80
N LEU A 29 -11.09 -5.80 -5.81
CA LEU A 29 -11.51 -4.44 -6.11
C LEU A 29 -12.00 -4.30 -7.56
N GLN A 30 -11.34 -4.96 -8.52
CA GLN A 30 -11.82 -5.03 -9.91
C GLN A 30 -13.23 -5.63 -9.99
N GLU A 31 -13.49 -6.70 -9.26
CA GLU A 31 -14.84 -7.32 -9.23
C GLU A 31 -15.90 -6.37 -8.68
N LYS A 32 -15.57 -5.61 -7.64
CA LYS A 32 -16.48 -4.62 -7.03
C LYS A 32 -16.76 -3.42 -7.93
N LEU A 33 -15.73 -2.90 -8.58
CA LEU A 33 -15.84 -1.73 -9.46
C LEU A 33 -16.49 -2.03 -10.81
N GLY A 34 -16.49 -3.28 -11.23
CA GLY A 34 -17.11 -3.69 -12.49
C GLY A 34 -16.36 -3.25 -13.75
N PRO A 35 -17.01 -3.37 -14.94
CA PRO A 35 -16.35 -3.25 -16.25
C PRO A 35 -15.96 -1.82 -16.64
N GLU A 36 -16.52 -0.79 -16.02
CA GLU A 36 -16.17 0.60 -16.30
C GLU A 36 -14.77 0.97 -15.79
N TYR A 37 -14.23 0.16 -14.90
CA TYR A 37 -12.90 0.30 -14.34
C TYR A 37 -11.96 -0.81 -14.81
N LYS A 38 -10.67 -0.48 -14.86
CA LYS A 38 -9.58 -1.45 -15.08
C LYS A 38 -8.57 -1.31 -13.96
N VAL A 39 -8.59 -2.26 -13.03
CA VAL A 39 -7.66 -2.30 -11.91
C VAL A 39 -6.42 -3.11 -12.28
N ARG A 40 -5.23 -2.58 -11.97
CA ARG A 40 -3.97 -3.30 -12.11
C ARG A 40 -3.17 -3.31 -10.82
N ASN A 41 -2.61 -4.47 -10.53
CA ASN A 41 -1.70 -4.70 -9.43
C ASN A 41 -0.26 -4.36 -9.86
N PHE A 42 0.35 -3.40 -9.17
CA PHE A 42 1.75 -3.02 -9.29
C PHE A 42 2.48 -3.17 -7.94
N GLY A 43 2.04 -4.10 -7.09
CA GLY A 43 2.73 -4.47 -5.87
C GLY A 43 4.05 -5.17 -6.16
N HIS A 44 5.04 -4.94 -5.30
CA HIS A 44 6.34 -5.64 -5.32
C HIS A 44 6.70 -6.10 -3.91
N ASN A 45 7.06 -7.37 -3.76
CA ASN A 45 7.41 -7.93 -2.45
C ASN A 45 8.57 -7.16 -1.81
N ASP A 46 8.50 -6.97 -0.50
CA ASP A 46 9.48 -6.25 0.32
C ASP A 46 9.67 -4.75 -0.01
N ALA A 47 8.89 -4.19 -0.93
CA ALA A 47 9.06 -2.82 -1.36
C ALA A 47 8.86 -1.79 -0.25
N SER A 48 9.78 -0.84 -0.16
CA SER A 48 9.78 0.31 0.74
C SER A 48 9.51 1.61 -0.03
N ALA A 49 8.94 2.59 0.65
CA ALA A 49 8.73 3.93 0.08
C ALA A 49 10.03 4.73 -0.01
N ARG A 50 10.94 4.54 0.94
CA ARG A 50 12.26 5.19 0.94
C ARG A 50 13.09 4.76 -0.27
N TYR A 51 13.81 5.72 -0.86
CA TYR A 51 14.61 5.52 -2.07
C TYR A 51 15.97 4.87 -1.82
N ASP A 52 16.43 4.88 -0.58
CA ASP A 52 17.69 4.28 -0.11
C ASP A 52 17.48 3.12 0.89
N ALA A 53 16.25 2.59 0.97
CA ALA A 53 15.95 1.40 1.76
C ALA A 53 16.61 0.13 1.17
N ASP A 54 16.40 -1.00 1.84
CA ASP A 54 16.89 -2.30 1.34
C ASP A 54 16.23 -2.72 0.02
N THR A 55 14.96 -2.35 -0.20
CA THR A 55 14.19 -2.69 -1.40
C THR A 55 13.34 -1.48 -1.85
N PRO A 56 13.95 -0.42 -2.41
CA PRO A 56 13.20 0.78 -2.80
C PRO A 56 12.22 0.48 -3.94
N TYR A 57 10.95 0.80 -3.77
CA TYR A 57 9.92 0.57 -4.80
C TYR A 57 10.28 1.18 -6.16
N VAL A 58 10.88 2.37 -6.15
CA VAL A 58 11.25 3.10 -7.36
C VAL A 58 12.31 2.41 -8.23
N ASN A 59 13.06 1.46 -7.67
CA ASN A 59 14.06 0.70 -8.40
C ASN A 59 13.47 -0.50 -9.16
N HIS A 60 12.19 -0.84 -8.91
CA HIS A 60 11.56 -2.03 -9.48
C HIS A 60 10.80 -1.76 -10.78
N ARG A 61 10.62 -2.84 -11.54
CA ARG A 61 9.90 -2.81 -12.81
C ARG A 61 8.44 -2.38 -12.65
N GLU A 62 7.83 -2.75 -11.53
CA GLU A 62 6.44 -2.44 -11.19
C GLU A 62 6.19 -0.93 -11.12
N TYR A 63 7.13 -0.17 -10.52
CA TYR A 63 7.08 1.28 -10.52
C TYR A 63 7.09 1.85 -11.94
N ARG A 64 8.10 1.48 -12.76
CA ARG A 64 8.20 1.97 -14.15
C ARG A 64 6.96 1.64 -14.96
N LYS A 65 6.48 0.39 -14.87
CA LYS A 65 5.27 -0.04 -15.57
C LYS A 65 4.01 0.67 -15.12
N SER A 66 3.91 1.05 -13.85
CA SER A 66 2.77 1.81 -13.34
C SER A 66 2.75 3.23 -13.92
N LEU A 67 3.91 3.88 -14.03
CA LEU A 67 4.02 5.19 -14.68
C LEU A 67 3.71 5.11 -16.18
N GLU A 68 4.30 4.15 -16.90
CA GLU A 68 4.04 3.91 -18.33
C GLU A 68 2.57 3.62 -18.62
N TRP A 69 1.88 2.97 -17.69
CA TRP A 69 0.45 2.67 -17.83
C TRP A 69 -0.42 3.91 -17.73
N ASN A 70 0.10 4.99 -17.17
CA ASN A 70 -0.54 6.31 -17.09
C ASN A 70 -1.97 6.23 -16.52
N PRO A 71 -2.15 5.79 -15.26
CA PRO A 71 -3.44 5.54 -14.63
C PRO A 71 -4.25 6.83 -14.45
N ASP A 72 -5.57 6.69 -14.26
CA ASP A 72 -6.48 7.78 -13.92
C ASP A 72 -6.66 7.92 -12.41
N ILE A 73 -6.50 6.80 -11.67
CA ILE A 73 -6.50 6.75 -10.20
C ILE A 73 -5.29 5.94 -9.73
N VAL A 74 -4.60 6.43 -8.72
CA VAL A 74 -3.48 5.76 -8.04
C VAL A 74 -3.86 5.50 -6.59
N LEU A 75 -3.86 4.24 -6.19
CA LEU A 75 -3.98 3.80 -4.80
C LEU A 75 -2.57 3.49 -4.30
N LEU A 76 -2.03 4.32 -3.43
CA LEU A 76 -0.65 4.20 -2.95
C LEU A 76 -0.62 3.69 -1.51
N MET A 77 -0.20 2.41 -1.33
CA MET A 77 -0.08 1.73 -0.04
C MET A 77 1.33 1.18 0.12
N LEU A 78 2.25 2.00 0.59
CA LEU A 78 3.61 1.65 0.98
C LEU A 78 3.88 2.11 2.41
N GLY A 79 4.95 1.59 3.02
CA GLY A 79 5.40 1.97 4.35
C GLY A 79 5.57 0.78 5.29
N THR A 80 4.99 -0.40 4.98
CA THR A 80 5.12 -1.58 5.83
C THR A 80 6.59 -1.98 5.98
N ASN A 81 7.34 -2.04 4.91
CA ASN A 81 8.76 -2.41 4.93
C ASN A 81 9.68 -1.28 5.41
N ASP A 82 9.17 -0.06 5.44
CA ASP A 82 9.87 1.08 6.04
C ASP A 82 9.92 0.98 7.57
N THR A 83 9.06 0.14 8.20
CA THR A 83 9.11 -0.11 9.64
C THR A 83 10.33 -0.90 10.11
N LYS A 84 11.09 -1.53 9.20
CA LYS A 84 12.36 -2.20 9.54
C LYS A 84 13.34 -1.17 10.12
N ARG A 85 14.02 -1.51 11.22
CA ARG A 85 14.96 -0.58 11.89
C ARG A 85 15.98 0.06 10.97
N ARG A 86 16.50 -0.69 9.98
CA ARG A 86 17.46 -0.18 8.99
C ARG A 86 16.86 0.76 7.96
N ASN A 87 15.54 0.68 7.77
CA ASN A 87 14.83 1.47 6.77
C ASN A 87 14.16 2.71 7.38
N TRP A 88 13.93 2.74 8.71
CA TRP A 88 13.18 3.80 9.32
C TRP A 88 14.02 5.05 9.58
N ASP A 89 13.61 6.14 8.97
CA ASP A 89 14.03 7.51 9.26
C ASP A 89 12.84 8.40 8.89
N PRO A 90 12.25 9.15 9.84
CA PRO A 90 10.99 9.86 9.59
C PRO A 90 11.12 10.99 8.57
N GLU A 91 12.25 11.68 8.53
CA GLU A 91 12.45 12.81 7.60
C GLU A 91 12.71 12.31 6.17
N ILE A 92 13.56 11.29 6.04
CA ILE A 92 13.84 10.67 4.75
C ILE A 92 12.60 9.98 4.21
N PHE A 93 11.86 9.22 5.06
CA PHE A 93 10.60 8.60 4.67
C PHE A 93 9.61 9.62 4.11
N ARG A 94 9.38 10.70 4.86
CA ARG A 94 8.45 11.76 4.46
C ARG A 94 8.87 12.40 3.12
N ARG A 95 10.15 12.77 2.98
CA ARG A 95 10.70 13.35 1.75
C ARG A 95 10.48 12.42 0.55
N ASP A 96 10.83 11.15 0.69
CA ASP A 96 10.79 10.20 -0.42
C ASP A 96 9.35 9.77 -0.75
N TYR A 97 8.48 9.67 0.26
CA TYR A 97 7.05 9.43 0.03
C TYR A 97 6.40 10.59 -0.74
N CYS A 98 6.73 11.83 -0.39
CA CYS A 98 6.28 13.01 -1.15
C CYS A 98 6.77 12.98 -2.61
N ARG A 99 8.04 12.64 -2.85
CA ARG A 99 8.59 12.49 -4.21
C ARG A 99 7.87 11.39 -5.01
N LEU A 100 7.53 10.29 -4.35
CA LEU A 100 6.77 9.22 -4.98
C LEU A 100 5.37 9.69 -5.39
N VAL A 101 4.65 10.40 -4.52
CA VAL A 101 3.37 11.03 -4.83
C VAL A 101 3.49 11.98 -6.03
N GLU A 102 4.47 12.87 -6.00
CA GLU A 102 4.72 13.87 -7.06
C GLU A 102 5.03 13.22 -8.41
N SER A 103 5.72 12.07 -8.41
CA SER A 103 5.99 11.33 -9.64
C SER A 103 4.72 10.84 -10.35
N TYR A 104 3.69 10.47 -9.59
CA TYR A 104 2.38 10.12 -10.15
C TYR A 104 1.58 11.36 -10.55
N GLN A 105 1.58 12.41 -9.72
CA GLN A 105 0.87 13.65 -10.04
C GLN A 105 1.38 14.33 -11.31
N ALA A 106 2.66 14.11 -11.66
CA ALA A 106 3.28 14.64 -12.88
C ALA A 106 2.91 13.88 -14.16
N LEU A 107 2.17 12.77 -14.07
CA LEU A 107 1.77 11.99 -15.24
C LEU A 107 0.82 12.78 -16.17
N PRO A 108 0.86 12.51 -17.48
CA PRO A 108 -0.04 13.17 -18.44
C PRO A 108 -1.53 13.03 -18.11
N SER A 109 -1.93 11.90 -17.52
CA SER A 109 -3.30 11.66 -17.05
C SER A 109 -3.72 12.55 -15.88
N ARG A 110 -2.74 13.13 -15.14
CA ARG A 110 -2.97 13.86 -13.88
C ARG A 110 -3.85 13.06 -12.92
N PRO A 111 -3.43 11.86 -12.52
CA PRO A 111 -4.28 10.95 -11.78
C PRO A 111 -4.73 11.52 -10.44
N ARG A 112 -5.90 11.13 -10.02
CA ARG A 112 -6.33 11.23 -8.63
C ARG A 112 -5.47 10.29 -7.80
N VAL A 113 -4.63 10.83 -6.91
CA VAL A 113 -3.75 10.05 -6.03
C VAL A 113 -4.40 9.95 -4.66
N ILE A 114 -4.65 8.73 -4.23
CA ILE A 114 -5.26 8.39 -2.94
C ILE A 114 -4.22 7.65 -2.13
N LEU A 115 -3.92 8.15 -0.94
CA LEU A 115 -3.02 7.49 -0.01
C LEU A 115 -3.79 6.45 0.80
N ILE A 116 -3.17 5.31 1.01
CA ILE A 116 -3.70 4.28 1.90
C ILE A 116 -2.69 4.08 3.02
N ALA A 117 -3.06 4.48 4.24
CA ALA A 117 -2.26 4.16 5.42
C ALA A 117 -2.35 2.65 5.68
N PRO A 118 -1.21 1.92 5.72
CA PRO A 118 -1.21 0.47 5.77
C PRO A 118 -1.91 -0.10 7.00
N ILE A 119 -2.31 -1.36 6.90
CA ILE A 119 -2.82 -2.16 8.02
C ILE A 119 -1.77 -2.29 9.14
N ARG A 120 -2.23 -2.69 10.31
CA ARG A 120 -1.34 -2.99 11.45
C ARG A 120 -0.41 -4.15 11.13
N VAL A 121 0.78 -4.08 11.70
CA VAL A 121 1.70 -5.20 11.83
C VAL A 121 1.54 -5.77 13.24
N PHE A 122 1.49 -7.08 13.36
CA PHE A 122 1.32 -7.77 14.65
C PHE A 122 2.56 -8.58 15.01
N LEU A 123 2.85 -8.65 16.30
CA LEU A 123 3.82 -9.61 16.81
C LEU A 123 3.22 -11.02 16.79
N VAL A 124 3.99 -12.00 16.36
CA VAL A 124 3.62 -13.41 16.45
C VAL A 124 4.51 -14.08 17.47
N ALA A 125 3.91 -14.70 18.49
CA ALA A 125 4.63 -15.24 19.68
C ALA A 125 5.57 -14.19 20.33
N GLY A 126 5.15 -12.91 20.35
CA GLY A 126 5.91 -11.81 20.92
C GLY A 126 7.10 -11.32 20.11
N LEU A 127 7.28 -11.80 18.87
CA LEU A 127 8.40 -11.45 18.01
C LEU A 127 7.93 -10.72 16.74
N PRO A 128 8.69 -9.71 16.28
CA PRO A 128 8.44 -9.05 15.00
C PRO A 128 8.94 -9.96 13.86
N LEU A 129 8.05 -10.80 13.34
CA LEU A 129 8.38 -11.59 12.16
C LEU A 129 8.77 -10.67 11.00
N LEU A 130 9.69 -11.12 10.16
CA LEU A 130 10.21 -10.36 9.01
C LEU A 130 10.92 -9.04 9.37
N GLY A 131 11.20 -8.81 10.67
CA GLY A 131 11.86 -7.60 11.14
C GLY A 131 11.03 -6.32 11.00
N LEU A 132 9.70 -6.46 10.92
CA LEU A 132 8.74 -5.35 10.85
C LEU A 132 8.27 -4.98 12.27
N TYR A 133 8.31 -3.70 12.61
CA TYR A 133 8.05 -3.23 13.97
C TYR A 133 6.70 -2.53 14.09
N PRO A 134 5.76 -3.07 14.90
CA PRO A 134 4.45 -2.46 15.13
C PRO A 134 4.52 -1.03 15.63
N GLU A 135 5.43 -0.74 16.56
CA GLU A 135 5.60 0.59 17.14
C GLU A 135 5.97 1.63 16.06
N THR A 136 6.89 1.25 15.15
CA THR A 136 7.27 2.13 14.04
C THR A 136 6.11 2.37 13.08
N MET A 137 5.24 1.37 12.87
CA MET A 137 4.02 1.54 12.09
C MET A 137 3.08 2.55 12.73
N GLU A 138 2.79 2.38 14.02
CA GLU A 138 1.78 3.18 14.73
C GLU A 138 2.26 4.61 15.02
N GLU A 139 3.50 4.77 15.44
CA GLU A 139 4.05 6.05 15.92
C GLU A 139 4.80 6.83 14.83
N GLY A 140 5.18 6.18 13.75
CA GLY A 140 5.99 6.75 12.68
C GLY A 140 5.29 6.76 11.32
N VAL A 141 5.18 5.60 10.69
CA VAL A 141 4.75 5.48 9.28
C VAL A 141 3.35 6.05 9.05
N ARG A 142 2.35 5.62 9.81
CA ARG A 142 0.98 6.11 9.64
C ARG A 142 0.83 7.60 9.93
N PRO A 143 1.34 8.14 11.04
CA PRO A 143 1.31 9.59 11.28
C PRO A 143 1.96 10.38 10.15
N ALA A 144 3.08 9.89 9.58
CA ALA A 144 3.72 10.54 8.45
C ALA A 144 2.82 10.54 7.21
N ILE A 145 2.19 9.42 6.87
CA ILE A 145 1.27 9.32 5.70
C ILE A 145 0.04 10.23 5.89
N ARG A 146 -0.56 10.26 7.09
CA ARG A 146 -1.66 11.17 7.44
C ARG A 146 -1.24 12.64 7.26
N GLY A 147 -0.05 12.99 7.76
CA GLY A 147 0.51 14.34 7.61
C GLY A 147 0.70 14.72 6.16
N ILE A 148 1.25 13.83 5.34
CA ILE A 148 1.45 14.04 3.90
C ILE A 148 0.11 14.23 3.18
N ALA A 149 -0.90 13.39 3.48
CA ALA A 149 -2.23 13.52 2.91
C ALA A 149 -2.85 14.88 3.21
N SER A 150 -2.82 15.29 4.49
CA SER A 150 -3.34 16.59 4.94
C SER A 150 -2.63 17.76 4.27
N GLU A 151 -1.30 17.77 4.25
CA GLU A 151 -0.52 18.88 3.69
C GLU A 151 -0.66 19.03 2.17
N LYS A 152 -0.79 17.91 1.47
CA LYS A 152 -0.96 17.91 0.00
C LYS A 152 -2.44 17.95 -0.44
N GLY A 153 -3.39 17.97 0.50
CA GLY A 153 -4.82 17.93 0.20
C GLY A 153 -5.23 16.67 -0.55
N LEU A 154 -4.62 15.51 -0.19
CA LEU A 154 -4.91 14.22 -0.81
C LEU A 154 -5.94 13.44 0.01
N GLU A 155 -6.70 12.60 -0.69
CA GLU A 155 -7.57 11.63 -0.05
C GLU A 155 -6.75 10.58 0.69
N LEU A 156 -7.28 10.11 1.81
CA LEU A 156 -6.68 9.10 2.65
C LEU A 156 -7.69 8.04 3.03
N VAL A 157 -7.36 6.78 2.75
CA VAL A 157 -8.00 5.61 3.35
C VAL A 157 -7.12 5.12 4.50
N ASP A 158 -7.60 5.20 5.72
CA ASP A 158 -6.85 4.74 6.89
C ASP A 158 -7.32 3.37 7.32
N LEU A 159 -6.43 2.39 7.22
CA LEU A 159 -6.73 0.98 7.51
C LEU A 159 -6.33 0.56 8.93
N GLN A 160 -6.07 1.51 9.82
CA GLN A 160 -5.57 1.24 11.18
C GLN A 160 -6.42 0.22 11.93
N ASP A 161 -7.73 0.39 11.89
CA ASP A 161 -8.67 -0.38 12.70
C ASP A 161 -9.32 -1.54 11.93
N LEU A 162 -8.83 -1.83 10.73
CA LEU A 162 -9.36 -2.93 9.91
C LEU A 162 -9.15 -4.30 10.58
N PHE A 163 -8.00 -4.47 11.22
CA PHE A 163 -7.67 -5.68 11.97
C PHE A 163 -7.29 -5.33 13.38
N THR A 164 -7.85 -6.05 14.34
CA THR A 164 -7.58 -5.87 15.78
C THR A 164 -6.57 -6.88 16.32
N ASP A 165 -6.35 -7.97 15.58
CA ASP A 165 -5.41 -9.04 15.90
C ASP A 165 -4.89 -9.71 14.62
N SER A 166 -4.00 -10.68 14.77
CA SER A 166 -3.36 -11.41 13.65
C SER A 166 -4.18 -12.59 13.12
N SER A 167 -5.45 -12.77 13.50
CA SER A 167 -6.26 -13.96 13.11
C SER A 167 -6.39 -14.13 11.60
N TYR A 168 -6.27 -13.06 10.85
CA TYR A 168 -6.30 -13.06 9.37
C TYR A 168 -4.92 -13.11 8.71
N MET A 169 -3.82 -13.18 9.51
CA MET A 169 -2.43 -13.09 9.07
C MET A 169 -1.56 -14.03 9.91
N PHE A 170 -1.20 -15.20 9.37
CA PHE A 170 -0.43 -16.18 10.15
C PHE A 170 0.98 -15.68 10.52
N ASP A 171 1.55 -14.76 9.75
CA ASP A 171 2.84 -14.14 9.99
C ASP A 171 2.74 -12.73 10.63
N GLY A 172 1.51 -12.30 10.96
CA GLY A 172 1.25 -10.99 11.56
C GLY A 172 1.28 -9.81 10.58
N VAL A 173 1.46 -10.06 9.28
CA VAL A 173 1.65 -9.01 8.25
C VAL A 173 0.77 -9.21 7.03
N HIS A 174 0.74 -10.41 6.47
CA HIS A 174 0.12 -10.66 5.18
C HIS A 174 -1.29 -11.24 5.31
N PRO A 175 -2.32 -10.50 4.87
CA PRO A 175 -3.69 -10.98 4.92
C PRO A 175 -3.88 -12.25 4.09
N GLN A 176 -4.44 -13.29 4.71
CA GLN A 176 -4.95 -14.47 4.02
C GLN A 176 -6.23 -14.12 3.25
N ARG A 177 -6.82 -15.10 2.56
CA ARG A 177 -7.97 -14.89 1.69
C ARG A 177 -9.09 -14.06 2.33
N ALA A 178 -9.52 -14.40 3.55
CA ALA A 178 -10.57 -13.64 4.25
C ALA A 178 -10.14 -12.20 4.54
N GLY A 179 -8.91 -12.00 5.00
CA GLY A 179 -8.34 -10.67 5.23
C GLY A 179 -8.21 -9.86 3.94
N ALA A 180 -7.87 -10.49 2.81
CA ALA A 180 -7.82 -9.81 1.51
C ALA A 180 -9.20 -9.30 1.06
N HIS A 181 -10.29 -10.04 1.35
CA HIS A 181 -11.65 -9.56 1.11
C HIS A 181 -12.01 -8.37 2.00
N MET A 182 -11.65 -8.40 3.30
CA MET A 182 -11.87 -7.27 4.20
C MET A 182 -11.10 -6.03 3.74
N LEU A 183 -9.85 -6.21 3.30
CA LEU A 183 -9.02 -5.13 2.77
C LEU A 183 -9.62 -4.51 1.51
N ALA A 184 -10.09 -5.34 0.56
CA ALA A 184 -10.76 -4.86 -0.65
C ALA A 184 -12.04 -4.09 -0.34
N GLU A 185 -12.84 -4.58 0.63
CA GLU A 185 -14.07 -3.92 1.08
C GLU A 185 -13.76 -2.56 1.72
N ALA A 186 -12.79 -2.50 2.63
CA ALA A 186 -12.42 -1.26 3.30
C ALA A 186 -11.92 -0.19 2.31
N ILE A 187 -11.10 -0.59 1.33
CA ILE A 187 -10.63 0.33 0.27
C ILE A 187 -11.80 0.77 -0.61
N TYR A 188 -12.67 -0.17 -1.02
CA TYR A 188 -13.83 0.14 -1.86
C TYR A 188 -14.78 1.14 -1.18
N SER A 189 -15.12 0.89 0.09
CA SER A 189 -16.06 1.72 0.86
C SER A 189 -15.45 3.05 1.33
N GLY A 190 -14.13 3.14 1.41
CA GLY A 190 -13.41 4.34 1.83
C GLY A 190 -13.18 5.38 0.73
N ILE A 191 -13.60 5.10 -0.52
CA ILE A 191 -13.35 5.95 -1.69
C ILE A 191 -14.68 6.24 -2.41
N GLU A 192 -14.87 7.48 -2.79
CA GLU A 192 -15.91 7.85 -3.76
C GLU A 192 -15.39 7.60 -5.18
N TRP A 193 -15.97 6.62 -5.84
CA TRP A 193 -15.51 6.14 -7.16
C TRP A 193 -16.12 6.92 -8.35
#